data_b13f1f4279d44c15acef22f6cf99bbf8
#
_entry.id   b13f1f4279d44c15acef22f6cf99bbf8
#
_cell.length_a   1.000
_cell.length_b   1.000
_cell.length_c   1.000
_cell.angle_alpha   90.00
_cell.angle_beta   90.00
_cell.angle_gamma   90.00
#
_symmetry.space_group_name_H-M   'P 1'
#
loop_
_entity.id
_entity.type
_entity.pdbx_description
1 polymer ?
#
loop_
_entity_poly.entity_id
_entity_poly.type
_entity_poly.pdbx_seq_one_letter_code
_entity_poly.pdbx_strand_id
1 'polypeptide(L)'
;GLVGKWHIKSQPQGFDYYSIFYDQGEYRDPTFIESSDPWPGNRPFGERVPGFSTDLVAEKAINWIKQQDSNQPFLMCCHFKATHEPYDYPTRMEHLYDGVTFPEPENFLDWGPETNGRSFKGQTLEELGHRWRVASKDPDKWWCRYPGLPFNTDGMQRTTARRAIYQKLIRDYLRCGATIDDNIGKLLKTLDEMGIADNTIVVYVSDQGYFLGEHGFFDKRMFYEEAARMPFVIRYPKKIPAGKRLKDLILNVDFAPTLAEFAGVKMENVQGHSFTGNLEGKTPADWRKEIYYRYWTNHAIRPAHFAIRSERYKLIFYYAKNLDMTDTENFDFTPAWDFYDLEEDPHENHNLYNDPKYAPIIRQMKKDLLNLRKEVGDTDEKYPEMQELLEKYYK
;
A
#
# COMPACT_ATOMS: atom_id res chain seq x y z
N GLY A 1 -15.89 -15.90 -1.46
CA GLY A 1 -16.52 -14.57 -1.67
C GLY A 1 -15.50 -13.47 -1.78
N LEU A 2 -15.88 -12.39 -2.44
CA LEU A 2 -15.08 -11.17 -2.60
C LEU A 2 -15.99 -9.95 -2.47
N VAL A 3 -15.69 -9.03 -1.55
CA VAL A 3 -16.49 -7.82 -1.35
C VAL A 3 -15.59 -6.59 -1.29
N GLY A 4 -15.99 -5.51 -1.96
CA GLY A 4 -15.39 -4.19 -1.85
C GLY A 4 -14.49 -3.78 -3.02
N LYS A 5 -13.35 -3.14 -2.75
CA LYS A 5 -12.51 -2.54 -3.79
C LYS A 5 -11.87 -3.59 -4.71
N TRP A 6 -12.08 -3.39 -6.04
CA TRP A 6 -11.50 -4.23 -7.07
C TRP A 6 -10.93 -3.35 -8.20
N HIS A 7 -9.68 -2.93 -8.05
CA HIS A 7 -9.04 -1.98 -8.97
C HIS A 7 -8.32 -2.63 -10.16
N ILE A 8 -8.45 -3.96 -10.32
CA ILE A 8 -7.79 -4.72 -11.40
C ILE A 8 -8.47 -4.50 -12.76
N LYS A 9 -9.72 -4.02 -12.77
CA LYS A 9 -10.52 -3.72 -13.99
C LYS A 9 -10.89 -4.94 -14.84
N SER A 10 -10.58 -6.16 -14.42
CA SER A 10 -11.04 -7.41 -15.01
C SER A 10 -12.11 -8.04 -14.13
N GLN A 11 -12.96 -8.86 -14.71
CA GLN A 11 -13.96 -9.62 -13.95
C GLN A 11 -13.26 -10.55 -12.95
N PRO A 12 -13.68 -10.56 -11.66
CA PRO A 12 -13.20 -11.55 -10.71
C PRO A 12 -13.42 -12.98 -11.20
N GLN A 13 -12.40 -13.81 -11.10
CA GLN A 13 -12.45 -15.21 -11.52
C GLN A 13 -12.22 -16.12 -10.32
N GLY A 14 -12.90 -17.28 -10.28
CA GLY A 14 -12.74 -18.27 -9.22
C GLY A 14 -13.48 -17.95 -7.91
N PHE A 15 -14.38 -16.97 -7.90
CA PHE A 15 -15.24 -16.64 -6.77
C PHE A 15 -16.68 -17.05 -7.05
N ASP A 16 -17.32 -17.72 -6.10
CA ASP A 16 -18.75 -18.07 -6.18
C ASP A 16 -19.65 -16.86 -5.98
N TYR A 17 -19.15 -15.84 -5.30
CA TYR A 17 -19.83 -14.58 -5.03
C TYR A 17 -18.85 -13.41 -5.06
N TYR A 18 -19.24 -12.31 -5.69
CA TYR A 18 -18.61 -11.02 -5.49
C TYR A 18 -19.62 -9.88 -5.49
N SER A 19 -19.29 -8.84 -4.72
CA SER A 19 -19.98 -7.55 -4.68
C SER A 19 -18.91 -6.47 -4.58
N ILE A 20 -18.56 -5.85 -5.70
CA ILE A 20 -17.32 -5.07 -5.81
C ILE A 20 -17.56 -3.66 -6.33
N PHE A 21 -16.68 -2.74 -5.97
CA PHE A 21 -16.57 -1.45 -6.67
C PHE A 21 -15.79 -1.63 -7.97
N TYR A 22 -16.30 -1.05 -9.04
CA TYR A 22 -15.49 -0.90 -10.23
C TYR A 22 -14.47 0.22 -10.01
N ASP A 23 -13.16 -0.03 -10.26
CA ASP A 23 -12.07 0.92 -10.08
C ASP A 23 -11.89 1.35 -8.60
N GLN A 24 -11.87 2.64 -8.32
CA GLN A 24 -11.59 3.19 -6.98
C GLN A 24 -12.79 3.13 -6.02
N GLY A 25 -14.00 3.09 -6.54
CA GLY A 25 -15.23 3.21 -5.75
C GLY A 25 -15.39 4.56 -5.04
N GLU A 26 -16.55 4.76 -4.45
CA GLU A 26 -16.88 5.94 -3.64
C GLU A 26 -16.94 5.59 -2.15
N TYR A 27 -16.72 6.58 -1.29
CA TYR A 27 -16.93 6.42 0.16
C TYR A 27 -18.40 6.46 0.55
N ARG A 28 -19.17 7.33 -0.10
CA ARG A 28 -20.59 7.55 0.18
C ARG A 28 -21.44 7.05 -0.97
N ASP A 29 -22.46 6.29 -0.64
CA ASP A 29 -23.42 5.72 -1.58
C ASP A 29 -22.72 5.03 -2.76
N PRO A 30 -21.81 4.06 -2.49
CA PRO A 30 -21.02 3.42 -3.53
C PRO A 30 -21.86 2.62 -4.48
N THR A 31 -21.37 2.48 -5.73
CA THR A 31 -21.94 1.59 -6.72
C THR A 31 -21.28 0.22 -6.63
N PHE A 32 -22.08 -0.82 -6.39
CA PHE A 32 -21.62 -2.21 -6.38
C PHE A 32 -22.00 -2.93 -7.69
N ILE A 33 -21.10 -3.76 -8.15
CA ILE A 33 -21.32 -4.75 -9.20
C ILE A 33 -21.40 -6.12 -8.53
N GLU A 34 -22.53 -6.78 -8.68
CA GLU A 34 -22.75 -8.11 -8.12
C GLU A 34 -22.29 -9.21 -9.08
N SER A 35 -22.03 -10.41 -8.56
CA SER A 35 -21.64 -11.56 -9.37
C SER A 35 -22.71 -12.00 -10.38
N SER A 36 -23.98 -11.65 -10.13
CA SER A 36 -25.12 -11.87 -11.04
C SER A 36 -25.21 -10.85 -12.18
N ASP A 37 -24.52 -9.71 -12.07
CA ASP A 37 -24.56 -8.68 -13.09
C ASP A 37 -23.70 -9.05 -14.30
N PRO A 38 -24.08 -8.65 -15.51
CA PRO A 38 -23.20 -8.80 -16.66
C PRO A 38 -21.95 -7.92 -16.47
N TRP A 39 -20.79 -8.45 -16.81
CA TRP A 39 -19.54 -7.68 -16.66
C TRP A 39 -19.57 -6.43 -17.55
N PRO A 40 -19.29 -5.25 -17.01
CA PRO A 40 -19.57 -3.98 -17.64
C PRO A 40 -18.68 -3.62 -18.84
N GLY A 41 -17.66 -4.40 -19.16
CA GLY A 41 -16.69 -4.01 -20.18
C GLY A 41 -15.93 -2.73 -19.77
N ASN A 42 -16.07 -1.66 -20.56
CA ASN A 42 -15.36 -0.39 -20.32
C ASN A 42 -16.13 0.63 -19.47
N ARG A 43 -17.32 0.28 -18.95
CA ARG A 43 -18.16 1.21 -18.18
C ARG A 43 -18.60 0.57 -16.87
N PRO A 44 -18.61 1.35 -15.76
CA PRO A 44 -19.16 0.86 -14.51
C PRO A 44 -20.67 0.65 -14.67
N PHE A 45 -21.13 -0.53 -14.30
CA PHE A 45 -22.53 -0.86 -14.04
C PHE A 45 -22.66 -1.18 -12.57
N GLY A 46 -23.88 -1.46 -12.16
CA GLY A 46 -24.17 -1.90 -10.82
C GLY A 46 -25.23 -1.03 -10.14
N GLU A 47 -25.53 -1.34 -8.93
CA GLU A 47 -26.52 -0.66 -8.11
C GLU A 47 -25.84 0.32 -7.13
N ARG A 48 -26.32 1.55 -7.09
CA ARG A 48 -25.90 2.53 -6.10
C ARG A 48 -26.61 2.24 -4.79
N VAL A 49 -25.83 1.94 -3.74
CA VAL A 49 -26.35 1.55 -2.42
C VAL A 49 -26.13 2.69 -1.44
N PRO A 50 -27.21 3.24 -0.84
CA PRO A 50 -27.08 4.29 0.17
C PRO A 50 -26.30 3.83 1.39
N GLY A 51 -25.35 4.65 1.84
CA GLY A 51 -24.58 4.36 3.04
C GLY A 51 -23.08 4.65 2.87
N PHE A 52 -22.31 4.23 3.87
CA PHE A 52 -20.85 4.41 3.88
C PHE A 52 -20.15 3.12 3.45
N SER A 53 -19.27 3.22 2.46
CA SER A 53 -18.69 2.04 1.78
C SER A 53 -18.02 1.05 2.73
N THR A 54 -17.28 1.52 3.74
CA THR A 54 -16.59 0.63 4.69
C THR A 54 -17.60 -0.19 5.51
N ASP A 55 -18.73 0.41 5.90
CA ASP A 55 -19.79 -0.29 6.61
C ASP A 55 -20.49 -1.30 5.71
N LEU A 56 -20.86 -0.87 4.50
CA LEU A 56 -21.56 -1.72 3.53
C LEU A 56 -20.71 -2.95 3.10
N VAL A 57 -19.40 -2.75 2.93
CA VAL A 57 -18.46 -3.85 2.61
C VAL A 57 -18.43 -4.89 3.74
N ALA A 58 -18.30 -4.43 4.98
CA ALA A 58 -18.31 -5.34 6.12
C ALA A 58 -19.67 -6.05 6.29
N GLU A 59 -20.77 -5.33 6.11
CA GLU A 59 -22.12 -5.90 6.20
C GLU A 59 -22.36 -6.99 5.16
N LYS A 60 -22.00 -6.72 3.89
CA LYS A 60 -22.09 -7.72 2.81
C LYS A 60 -21.22 -8.94 3.09
N ALA A 61 -19.98 -8.74 3.57
CA ALA A 61 -19.09 -9.84 3.94
C ALA A 61 -19.67 -10.67 5.10
N ILE A 62 -20.18 -10.04 6.15
CA ILE A 62 -20.82 -10.71 7.29
C ILE A 62 -22.06 -11.49 6.85
N ASN A 63 -22.91 -10.90 6.02
CA ASN A 63 -24.11 -11.55 5.53
C ASN A 63 -23.79 -12.78 4.69
N TRP A 64 -22.76 -12.70 3.85
CA TRP A 64 -22.31 -13.85 3.07
C TRP A 64 -21.70 -14.95 3.97
N ILE A 65 -20.83 -14.59 4.93
CA ILE A 65 -20.23 -15.55 5.88
C ILE A 65 -21.30 -16.31 6.65
N LYS A 66 -22.35 -15.61 7.13
CA LYS A 66 -23.46 -16.24 7.88
C LYS A 66 -24.28 -17.25 7.05
N GLN A 67 -24.20 -17.18 5.73
CA GLN A 67 -24.92 -18.11 4.83
C GLN A 67 -24.09 -19.36 4.50
N GLN A 68 -22.81 -19.39 4.89
CA GLN A 68 -21.97 -20.55 4.59
C GLN A 68 -22.29 -21.74 5.49
N ASP A 69 -22.24 -22.94 4.91
CA ASP A 69 -22.31 -24.18 5.69
C ASP A 69 -21.02 -24.31 6.53
N SER A 70 -21.17 -24.46 7.82
CA SER A 70 -20.06 -24.61 8.76
C SER A 70 -19.19 -25.85 8.51
N ASN A 71 -19.68 -26.81 7.75
CA ASN A 71 -18.96 -28.03 7.33
C ASN A 71 -18.15 -27.85 6.04
N GLN A 72 -18.29 -26.72 5.36
CA GLN A 72 -17.57 -26.42 4.14
C GLN A 72 -16.54 -25.31 4.40
N PRO A 73 -15.30 -25.46 3.93
CA PRO A 73 -14.32 -24.37 4.01
C PRO A 73 -14.74 -23.23 3.10
N PHE A 74 -14.47 -21.99 3.52
CA PHE A 74 -14.70 -20.81 2.70
C PHE A 74 -13.51 -19.87 2.74
N LEU A 75 -13.42 -19.01 1.73
CA LEU A 75 -12.54 -17.82 1.67
C LEU A 75 -13.39 -16.59 1.46
N MET A 76 -13.22 -15.57 2.31
CA MET A 76 -13.80 -14.25 2.13
C MET A 76 -12.69 -13.20 2.00
N CYS A 77 -12.62 -12.53 0.86
CA CYS A 77 -11.81 -11.35 0.64
C CYS A 77 -12.65 -10.08 0.90
N CYS A 78 -12.36 -9.38 1.97
CA CYS A 78 -13.07 -8.16 2.39
C CYS A 78 -12.15 -6.96 2.15
N HIS A 79 -12.36 -6.21 1.06
CA HIS A 79 -11.45 -5.18 0.56
C HIS A 79 -12.04 -3.79 0.79
N PHE A 80 -11.57 -3.09 1.82
CA PHE A 80 -11.98 -1.72 2.09
C PHE A 80 -11.31 -0.72 1.13
N LYS A 81 -12.04 0.34 0.74
CA LYS A 81 -11.48 1.52 0.09
C LYS A 81 -10.64 2.37 1.06
N ALA A 82 -11.07 2.41 2.33
CA ALA A 82 -10.39 3.12 3.40
C ALA A 82 -8.98 2.51 3.63
N THR A 83 -7.94 3.28 3.84
CA THR A 83 -7.88 4.73 4.08
C THR A 83 -7.41 5.55 2.87
N HIS A 84 -7.70 5.15 1.65
CA HIS A 84 -7.27 5.86 0.42
C HIS A 84 -7.81 7.30 0.41
N GLU A 85 -7.08 8.25 -0.18
CA GLU A 85 -7.57 9.61 -0.43
C GLU A 85 -8.99 9.55 -1.06
N PRO A 86 -9.97 10.35 -0.62
CA PRO A 86 -9.89 11.57 0.17
C PRO A 86 -9.96 11.40 1.71
N TYR A 87 -9.76 10.23 2.29
CA TYR A 87 -9.78 9.96 3.74
C TYR A 87 -11.16 10.24 4.38
N ASP A 88 -12.25 10.02 3.63
CA ASP A 88 -13.59 10.30 4.13
C ASP A 88 -14.00 9.31 5.21
N TYR A 89 -14.88 9.75 6.09
CA TYR A 89 -15.36 8.99 7.25
C TYR A 89 -16.85 9.26 7.47
N PRO A 90 -17.60 8.33 8.10
CA PRO A 90 -19.01 8.53 8.41
C PRO A 90 -19.16 9.55 9.55
N THR A 91 -20.34 10.18 9.61
CA THR A 91 -20.68 11.24 10.60
C THR A 91 -20.38 10.82 12.05
N ARG A 92 -20.56 9.55 12.41
CA ARG A 92 -20.24 9.04 13.74
C ARG A 92 -18.77 9.18 14.16
N MET A 93 -17.84 9.36 13.18
CA MET A 93 -16.41 9.57 13.43
C MET A 93 -16.00 11.04 13.42
N GLU A 94 -16.91 11.95 13.10
CA GLU A 94 -16.60 13.36 12.83
C GLU A 94 -15.91 14.06 14.01
N HIS A 95 -16.27 13.69 15.24
CA HIS A 95 -15.71 14.29 16.45
C HIS A 95 -14.57 13.47 17.10
N LEU A 96 -14.23 12.33 16.51
CA LEU A 96 -13.10 11.54 17.00
C LEU A 96 -11.80 12.34 16.83
N TYR A 97 -11.02 12.42 17.89
CA TYR A 97 -9.77 13.21 17.95
C TYR A 97 -9.94 14.73 17.87
N ASP A 98 -11.13 15.29 18.15
CA ASP A 98 -11.27 16.74 18.34
C ASP A 98 -10.41 17.20 19.52
N GLY A 99 -9.70 18.32 19.35
CA GLY A 99 -8.78 18.85 20.35
C GLY A 99 -7.45 18.09 20.49
N VAL A 100 -7.25 16.99 19.78
CA VAL A 100 -5.96 16.27 19.78
C VAL A 100 -4.97 16.94 18.85
N THR A 101 -3.77 17.21 19.36
CA THR A 101 -2.60 17.58 18.55
C THR A 101 -1.71 16.36 18.38
N PHE A 102 -1.50 15.94 17.14
CA PHE A 102 -0.68 14.78 16.83
C PHE A 102 0.81 15.16 16.79
N PRO A 103 1.69 14.27 17.28
CA PRO A 103 3.13 14.49 17.18
C PRO A 103 3.57 14.53 15.72
N GLU A 104 4.56 15.36 15.42
CA GLU A 104 5.18 15.43 14.09
C GLU A 104 6.22 14.29 13.95
N PRO A 105 6.35 13.67 12.76
CA PRO A 105 7.48 12.81 12.47
C PRO A 105 8.83 13.54 12.64
N GLU A 106 9.89 12.82 12.96
CA GLU A 106 11.21 13.41 13.20
C GLU A 106 11.71 14.20 11.97
N ASN A 107 11.47 13.68 10.76
CA ASN A 107 11.84 14.30 9.49
C ASN A 107 10.71 15.13 8.84
N PHE A 108 9.73 15.55 9.63
CA PHE A 108 8.58 16.33 9.17
C PHE A 108 8.96 17.63 8.46
N LEU A 109 10.03 18.30 8.90
CA LEU A 109 10.54 19.54 8.31
C LEU A 109 11.63 19.32 7.27
N ASP A 110 11.71 18.14 6.68
CA ASP A 110 12.52 17.91 5.49
C ASP A 110 11.95 18.76 4.33
N TRP A 111 12.74 19.73 3.82
CA TRP A 111 12.33 20.71 2.82
C TRP A 111 12.90 20.45 1.43
N GLY A 112 13.73 19.48 1.33
CA GLY A 112 14.34 19.16 0.06
C GLY A 112 15.35 18.06 0.24
N PRO A 113 15.47 17.23 -0.76
CA PRO A 113 16.31 16.06 -0.63
C PRO A 113 17.78 16.46 -0.76
N GLU A 114 18.53 15.98 0.16
CA GLU A 114 19.93 15.67 -0.08
C GLU A 114 20.07 14.35 -0.85
N THR A 115 19.00 13.92 -1.52
CA THR A 115 18.89 12.60 -2.14
C THR A 115 18.82 12.71 -3.64
N ASN A 116 19.54 11.83 -4.31
CA ASN A 116 19.47 11.68 -5.76
C ASN A 116 18.13 11.05 -6.16
N GLY A 117 17.60 11.43 -7.29
CA GLY A 117 16.45 10.75 -7.88
C GLY A 117 15.09 11.04 -7.27
N ARG A 118 14.98 11.60 -6.08
CA ARG A 118 13.69 11.99 -5.49
C ARG A 118 13.16 13.27 -6.10
N SER A 119 11.92 13.24 -6.56
CA SER A 119 11.15 14.45 -6.82
C SER A 119 10.07 14.61 -5.79
N PHE A 120 9.96 15.81 -5.23
CA PHE A 120 9.04 16.11 -4.13
C PHE A 120 7.75 16.78 -4.60
N LYS A 121 7.63 17.10 -5.87
CA LYS A 121 6.39 17.65 -6.39
C LYS A 121 5.30 16.57 -6.39
N GLY A 122 4.09 16.95 -6.03
CA GLY A 122 2.91 16.08 -6.09
C GLY A 122 2.71 15.11 -4.93
N GLN A 123 3.70 14.94 -4.04
CA GLN A 123 3.57 14.14 -2.82
C GLN A 123 3.86 14.93 -1.53
N THR A 124 4.13 16.23 -1.63
CA THR A 124 4.33 17.06 -0.45
C THR A 124 3.02 17.41 0.24
N LEU A 125 3.09 17.66 1.53
CA LEU A 125 1.94 18.16 2.29
C LEU A 125 1.41 19.48 1.71
N GLU A 126 2.29 20.33 1.16
CA GLU A 126 1.89 21.56 0.48
C GLU A 126 1.02 21.29 -0.75
N GLU A 127 1.33 20.24 -1.50
CA GLU A 127 0.49 19.82 -2.63
C GLU A 127 -0.89 19.34 -2.17
N LEU A 128 -0.95 18.59 -1.08
CA LEU A 128 -2.23 18.17 -0.49
C LEU A 128 -3.04 19.38 -0.02
N GLY A 129 -2.39 20.34 0.64
CA GLY A 129 -3.01 21.62 1.04
C GLY A 129 -3.53 22.43 -0.16
N HIS A 130 -2.78 22.40 -1.29
CA HIS A 130 -3.24 23.01 -2.54
C HIS A 130 -4.50 22.31 -3.08
N ARG A 131 -4.56 20.98 -3.08
CA ARG A 131 -5.75 20.21 -3.49
C ARG A 131 -6.97 20.58 -2.65
N TRP A 132 -6.83 20.66 -1.33
CA TRP A 132 -7.93 21.06 -0.45
C TRP A 132 -8.39 22.48 -0.68
N ARG A 133 -7.47 23.39 -0.93
CA ARG A 133 -7.80 24.78 -1.27
C ARG A 133 -8.59 24.89 -2.58
N VAL A 134 -8.19 24.14 -3.60
CA VAL A 134 -8.90 24.11 -4.89
C VAL A 134 -10.29 23.48 -4.70
N ALA A 135 -10.38 22.33 -4.04
CA ALA A 135 -11.65 21.67 -3.74
C ALA A 135 -12.56 22.51 -2.85
N SER A 136 -12.02 23.37 -1.97
CA SER A 136 -12.81 24.31 -1.16
C SER A 136 -13.52 25.38 -1.98
N LYS A 137 -12.98 25.73 -3.15
CA LYS A 137 -13.57 26.75 -4.05
C LYS A 137 -14.67 26.16 -4.94
N ASP A 138 -14.53 24.91 -5.35
CA ASP A 138 -15.47 24.23 -6.23
C ASP A 138 -15.49 22.70 -5.91
N PRO A 139 -16.18 22.29 -4.86
CA PRO A 139 -16.18 20.90 -4.41
C PRO A 139 -16.75 19.92 -5.46
N ASP A 140 -17.65 20.39 -6.32
CA ASP A 140 -18.34 19.55 -7.31
C ASP A 140 -17.51 19.33 -8.59
N LYS A 141 -16.51 20.17 -8.82
CA LYS A 141 -15.58 20.03 -9.96
C LYS A 141 -14.31 19.26 -9.64
N TRP A 142 -14.05 18.97 -8.36
CA TRP A 142 -12.91 18.18 -7.98
C TRP A 142 -13.20 16.68 -8.13
N TRP A 143 -12.18 15.90 -8.42
CA TRP A 143 -12.32 14.45 -8.64
C TRP A 143 -12.82 13.65 -7.43
N CYS A 144 -12.75 14.23 -6.23
CA CYS A 144 -13.27 13.63 -5.00
C CYS A 144 -13.71 14.70 -3.99
N ARG A 145 -14.56 14.30 -3.06
CA ARG A 145 -15.00 15.16 -1.95
C ARG A 145 -14.17 14.88 -0.71
N TYR A 146 -13.42 15.87 -0.28
CA TYR A 146 -12.70 15.78 1.00
C TYR A 146 -13.59 16.17 2.17
N PRO A 147 -13.45 15.48 3.32
CA PRO A 147 -14.13 15.88 4.54
C PRO A 147 -13.56 17.19 5.11
N GLY A 148 -14.36 17.90 5.93
CA GLY A 148 -13.90 19.08 6.66
C GLY A 148 -13.44 20.26 5.79
N LEU A 149 -14.01 20.45 4.61
CA LEU A 149 -13.83 21.65 3.80
C LEU A 149 -14.88 22.73 4.20
N PRO A 150 -14.61 24.03 4.07
CA PRO A 150 -13.41 24.61 3.42
C PRO A 150 -12.15 24.54 4.29
N PHE A 151 -10.98 24.41 3.64
CA PHE A 151 -9.66 24.46 4.26
C PHE A 151 -8.73 25.37 3.45
N ASN A 152 -8.07 26.30 4.11
CA ASN A 152 -7.18 27.26 3.47
C ASN A 152 -5.99 27.59 4.37
N THR A 153 -4.83 27.71 3.77
CA THR A 153 -3.57 28.11 4.41
C THR A 153 -2.97 29.39 3.80
N ASP A 154 -3.74 30.12 2.97
CA ASP A 154 -3.29 31.35 2.34
C ASP A 154 -2.87 32.38 3.40
N GLY A 155 -1.72 33.00 3.20
CA GLY A 155 -1.16 33.98 4.14
C GLY A 155 -0.41 33.40 5.35
N MET A 156 -0.43 32.07 5.54
CA MET A 156 0.38 31.42 6.58
C MET A 156 1.85 31.31 6.16
N GLN A 157 2.74 31.40 7.13
CA GLN A 157 4.13 31.01 6.91
C GLN A 157 4.21 29.52 6.55
N ARG A 158 5.19 29.15 5.71
CA ARG A 158 5.34 27.80 5.15
C ARG A 158 5.27 26.68 6.22
N THR A 159 6.03 26.82 7.31
CA THR A 159 6.04 25.83 8.40
C THR A 159 4.68 25.73 9.11
N THR A 160 4.01 26.87 9.34
CA THR A 160 2.68 26.90 9.96
C THR A 160 1.64 26.25 9.06
N ALA A 161 1.71 26.54 7.75
CA ALA A 161 0.84 25.93 6.75
C ALA A 161 1.02 24.40 6.72
N ARG A 162 2.28 23.90 6.66
CA ARG A 162 2.58 22.48 6.69
C ARG A 162 2.01 21.80 7.93
N ARG A 163 2.15 22.40 9.11
CA ARG A 163 1.58 21.88 10.35
C ARG A 163 0.06 21.79 10.32
N ALA A 164 -0.61 22.84 9.83
CA ALA A 164 -2.07 22.84 9.69
C ALA A 164 -2.54 21.71 8.75
N ILE A 165 -1.86 21.53 7.61
CA ILE A 165 -2.15 20.48 6.64
C ILE A 165 -1.94 19.10 7.28
N TYR A 166 -0.83 18.89 7.97
CA TYR A 166 -0.51 17.63 8.66
C TYR A 166 -1.56 17.28 9.70
N GLN A 167 -1.93 18.21 10.59
CA GLN A 167 -2.92 17.97 11.62
C GLN A 167 -4.29 17.60 11.05
N LYS A 168 -4.67 18.17 9.90
CA LYS A 168 -5.88 17.77 9.19
C LYS A 168 -5.72 16.38 8.56
N LEU A 169 -4.63 16.13 7.84
CA LEU A 169 -4.37 14.84 7.20
C LEU A 169 -4.45 13.70 8.21
N ILE A 170 -3.66 13.77 9.28
CA ILE A 170 -3.57 12.67 10.25
C ILE A 170 -4.90 12.44 10.98
N ARG A 171 -5.65 13.51 11.27
CA ARG A 171 -6.96 13.40 11.90
C ARG A 171 -7.97 12.72 10.97
N ASP A 172 -8.07 13.16 9.72
CA ASP A 172 -9.00 12.59 8.74
C ASP A 172 -8.63 11.13 8.43
N TYR A 173 -7.32 10.84 8.27
CA TYR A 173 -6.80 9.50 8.04
C TYR A 173 -7.15 8.55 9.20
N LEU A 174 -6.95 8.98 10.45
CA LEU A 174 -7.26 8.16 11.62
C LEU A 174 -8.77 7.99 11.83
N ARG A 175 -9.60 9.00 11.53
CA ARG A 175 -11.07 8.85 11.52
C ARG A 175 -11.53 7.83 10.49
N CYS A 176 -10.92 7.89 9.30
CA CYS A 176 -11.16 6.90 8.25
C CYS A 176 -10.72 5.50 8.70
N GLY A 177 -9.55 5.37 9.31
CA GLY A 177 -9.02 4.11 9.86
C GLY A 177 -9.87 3.54 10.99
N ALA A 178 -10.38 4.37 11.89
CA ALA A 178 -11.26 3.95 12.96
C ALA A 178 -12.57 3.29 12.44
N THR A 179 -13.02 3.68 11.25
CA THR A 179 -14.15 3.02 10.60
C THR A 179 -13.84 1.57 10.20
N ILE A 180 -12.59 1.31 9.80
CA ILE A 180 -12.13 -0.07 9.52
C ILE A 180 -12.12 -0.88 10.81
N ASP A 181 -11.56 -0.32 11.90
CA ASP A 181 -11.45 -0.98 13.21
C ASP A 181 -12.82 -1.40 13.74
N ASP A 182 -13.81 -0.48 13.72
CA ASP A 182 -15.21 -0.79 14.05
C ASP A 182 -15.75 -1.99 13.28
N ASN A 183 -15.50 -2.05 11.99
CA ASN A 183 -16.04 -3.08 11.12
C ASN A 183 -15.28 -4.41 11.22
N ILE A 184 -13.98 -4.39 11.48
CA ILE A 184 -13.22 -5.59 11.83
C ILE A 184 -13.75 -6.16 13.14
N GLY A 185 -14.06 -5.32 14.14
CA GLY A 185 -14.70 -5.76 15.39
C GLY A 185 -16.00 -6.52 15.14
N LYS A 186 -16.86 -6.06 14.23
CA LYS A 186 -18.11 -6.76 13.84
C LYS A 186 -17.85 -8.09 13.14
N LEU A 187 -16.86 -8.14 12.24
CA LEU A 187 -16.45 -9.37 11.56
C LEU A 187 -15.95 -10.42 12.57
N LEU A 188 -15.03 -10.04 13.46
CA LEU A 188 -14.51 -10.95 14.49
C LEU A 188 -15.62 -11.45 15.42
N LYS A 189 -16.50 -10.56 15.90
CA LYS A 189 -17.66 -10.93 16.69
C LYS A 189 -18.58 -11.93 15.98
N THR A 190 -18.77 -11.76 14.66
CA THR A 190 -19.56 -12.70 13.87
C THR A 190 -18.94 -14.10 13.87
N LEU A 191 -17.62 -14.22 13.70
CA LEU A 191 -16.93 -15.51 13.76
C LEU A 191 -17.04 -16.17 15.13
N ASP A 192 -16.97 -15.37 16.21
CA ASP A 192 -17.17 -15.85 17.60
C ASP A 192 -18.60 -16.36 17.81
N GLU A 193 -19.62 -15.59 17.40
CA GLU A 193 -21.04 -15.94 17.50
C GLU A 193 -21.40 -17.21 16.70
N MET A 194 -20.72 -17.45 15.58
CA MET A 194 -20.88 -18.66 14.79
C MET A 194 -20.08 -19.87 15.34
N GLY A 195 -19.25 -19.66 16.36
CA GLY A 195 -18.39 -20.71 16.93
C GLY A 195 -17.27 -21.21 16.01
N ILE A 196 -16.88 -20.44 14.99
CA ILE A 196 -15.87 -20.82 14.00
C ILE A 196 -14.54 -20.04 14.13
N ALA A 197 -14.45 -19.09 15.07
CA ALA A 197 -13.30 -18.20 15.21
C ALA A 197 -11.96 -18.93 15.36
N ASP A 198 -11.91 -20.02 16.14
CA ASP A 198 -10.70 -20.81 16.38
C ASP A 198 -10.27 -21.62 15.15
N ASN A 199 -11.19 -21.87 14.23
CA ASN A 199 -10.94 -22.60 12.98
C ASN A 199 -10.89 -21.68 11.75
N THR A 200 -10.80 -20.38 11.94
CA THR A 200 -10.73 -19.39 10.88
C THR A 200 -9.38 -18.67 10.91
N ILE A 201 -8.72 -18.61 9.76
CA ILE A 201 -7.55 -17.77 9.57
C ILE A 201 -8.06 -16.37 9.27
N VAL A 202 -7.71 -15.41 10.11
CA VAL A 202 -8.02 -13.98 9.89
C VAL A 202 -6.72 -13.25 9.55
N VAL A 203 -6.71 -12.60 8.39
CA VAL A 203 -5.58 -11.80 7.93
C VAL A 203 -6.03 -10.35 7.79
N TYR A 204 -5.33 -9.44 8.45
CA TYR A 204 -5.44 -8.00 8.21
C TYR A 204 -4.16 -7.52 7.53
N VAL A 205 -4.31 -6.91 6.37
CA VAL A 205 -3.18 -6.45 5.55
C VAL A 205 -3.60 -5.24 4.71
N SER A 206 -2.64 -4.39 4.38
CA SER A 206 -2.79 -3.35 3.34
C SER A 206 -2.08 -3.77 2.06
N ASP A 207 -2.43 -3.14 0.95
CA ASP A 207 -1.76 -3.30 -0.35
C ASP A 207 -0.37 -2.67 -0.36
N GLN A 208 -0.12 -1.67 0.51
CA GLN A 208 1.17 -0.98 0.69
C GLN A 208 1.18 -0.16 1.99
N GLY A 209 2.35 0.46 2.30
CA GLY A 209 2.46 1.49 3.31
C GLY A 209 1.97 2.86 2.84
N TYR A 210 2.18 3.90 3.65
CA TYR A 210 1.72 5.25 3.36
C TYR A 210 2.54 6.29 4.15
N PHE A 211 2.91 7.41 3.51
CA PHE A 211 3.49 8.56 4.20
C PHE A 211 2.41 9.37 4.91
N LEU A 212 2.62 9.60 6.18
CA LEU A 212 1.74 10.40 7.04
C LEU A 212 2.50 11.59 7.65
N GLY A 213 3.26 12.30 6.83
CA GLY A 213 4.03 13.47 7.22
C GLY A 213 5.54 13.24 7.23
N GLU A 214 6.01 12.01 7.23
CA GLU A 214 7.43 11.70 7.10
C GLU A 214 7.98 12.33 5.82
N HIS A 215 9.19 12.89 5.90
CA HIS A 215 9.81 13.70 4.82
C HIS A 215 8.95 14.87 4.31
N GLY A 216 7.93 15.28 5.07
CA GLY A 216 6.95 16.25 4.62
C GLY A 216 6.02 15.73 3.51
N PHE A 217 5.88 14.41 3.37
CA PHE A 217 5.09 13.75 2.33
C PHE A 217 3.73 13.25 2.82
N PHE A 218 2.88 12.98 1.85
CA PHE A 218 1.71 12.11 1.92
C PHE A 218 1.73 11.16 0.72
N ASP A 219 0.79 10.20 0.67
CA ASP A 219 0.68 9.21 -0.41
C ASP A 219 1.79 8.13 -0.31
N LYS A 220 2.20 7.52 -1.41
CA LYS A 220 3.02 6.30 -1.52
C LYS A 220 3.86 6.33 -2.79
N ARG A 221 4.39 5.22 -3.24
CA ARG A 221 5.06 4.93 -4.53
C ARG A 221 6.58 4.96 -4.50
N MET A 222 7.18 5.77 -3.64
CA MET A 222 8.64 5.74 -3.46
C MET A 222 9.01 4.57 -2.56
N PHE A 223 10.15 3.93 -2.79
CA PHE A 223 10.54 2.75 -2.01
C PHE A 223 11.21 3.12 -0.68
N TYR A 224 10.53 3.93 0.12
CA TYR A 224 10.85 4.19 1.53
C TYR A 224 10.12 3.20 2.43
N GLU A 225 10.63 2.96 3.65
CA GLU A 225 9.98 2.02 4.58
C GLU A 225 8.52 2.40 4.85
N GLU A 226 8.19 3.69 4.95
CA GLU A 226 6.82 4.17 5.16
C GLU A 226 5.86 3.76 4.04
N ALA A 227 6.33 3.77 2.79
CA ALA A 227 5.51 3.42 1.63
C ALA A 227 5.59 1.93 1.26
N ALA A 228 6.71 1.27 1.54
CA ALA A 228 6.95 -0.12 1.18
C ALA A 228 6.45 -1.11 2.25
N ARG A 229 6.55 -0.75 3.53
CA ARG A 229 6.20 -1.61 4.66
C ARG A 229 4.72 -1.52 4.97
N MET A 230 3.96 -2.49 4.49
CA MET A 230 2.54 -2.60 4.80
C MET A 230 2.29 -3.23 6.18
N PRO A 231 1.20 -2.86 6.89
CA PRO A 231 0.77 -3.60 8.07
C PRO A 231 0.37 -5.03 7.68
N PHE A 232 0.76 -5.99 8.51
CA PHE A 232 0.35 -7.39 8.37
C PHE A 232 0.12 -8.00 9.75
N VAL A 233 -1.09 -8.49 9.98
CA VAL A 233 -1.45 -9.22 11.20
C VAL A 233 -2.22 -10.48 10.79
N ILE A 234 -1.86 -11.62 11.36
CA ILE A 234 -2.54 -12.89 11.12
C ILE A 234 -2.90 -13.57 12.43
N ARG A 235 -4.10 -14.12 12.50
CA ARG A 235 -4.58 -14.91 13.63
C ARG A 235 -5.06 -16.28 13.12
N TYR A 236 -4.56 -17.36 13.69
CA TYR A 236 -5.07 -18.71 13.54
C TYR A 236 -4.76 -19.52 14.80
N PRO A 237 -5.65 -19.54 15.80
CA PRO A 237 -5.36 -20.13 17.13
C PRO A 237 -4.91 -21.57 17.09
N LYS A 238 -5.36 -22.36 16.12
CA LYS A 238 -5.00 -23.79 15.98
C LYS A 238 -3.53 -24.03 15.61
N LYS A 239 -2.86 -23.06 14.94
CA LYS A 239 -1.50 -23.29 14.41
C LYS A 239 -0.52 -22.16 14.70
N ILE A 240 -1.00 -20.94 14.84
CA ILE A 240 -0.15 -19.75 14.99
C ILE A 240 -0.12 -19.33 16.46
N PRO A 241 1.05 -19.35 17.14
CA PRO A 241 1.17 -18.90 18.51
C PRO A 241 0.82 -17.42 18.67
N ALA A 242 0.01 -17.09 19.69
CA ALA A 242 -0.38 -15.72 19.98
C ALA A 242 0.82 -14.85 20.46
N GLY A 243 0.74 -13.53 20.18
CA GLY A 243 1.70 -12.53 20.68
C GLY A 243 3.08 -12.57 20.03
N LYS A 244 3.27 -13.29 18.94
CA LYS A 244 4.53 -13.33 18.19
C LYS A 244 4.69 -12.11 17.28
N ARG A 245 5.93 -11.62 17.22
CA ARG A 245 6.38 -10.64 16.22
C ARG A 245 7.50 -11.29 15.41
N LEU A 246 7.30 -11.42 14.11
CA LEU A 246 8.27 -11.98 13.19
C LEU A 246 9.01 -10.82 12.48
N LYS A 247 10.30 -11.02 12.20
CA LYS A 247 11.14 -10.07 11.48
C LYS A 247 11.50 -10.54 10.09
N ASP A 248 11.03 -11.74 9.71
CA ASP A 248 11.29 -12.33 8.40
C ASP A 248 10.76 -11.43 7.29
N LEU A 249 11.50 -11.32 6.20
CA LEU A 249 11.08 -10.57 5.02
C LEU A 249 9.97 -11.33 4.30
N ILE A 250 8.75 -10.82 4.41
CA ILE A 250 7.55 -11.35 3.77
C ILE A 250 7.10 -10.38 2.68
N LEU A 251 6.69 -10.90 1.54
CA LEU A 251 6.19 -10.13 0.41
C LEU A 251 4.71 -10.41 0.17
N ASN A 252 4.01 -9.48 -0.47
CA ASN A 252 2.61 -9.68 -0.87
C ASN A 252 2.41 -10.89 -1.80
N VAL A 253 3.39 -11.23 -2.64
CA VAL A 253 3.37 -12.43 -3.49
C VAL A 253 3.38 -13.75 -2.70
N ASP A 254 3.75 -13.71 -1.41
CA ASP A 254 3.79 -14.88 -0.52
C ASP A 254 2.42 -15.23 0.08
N PHE A 255 1.45 -14.31 0.03
CA PHE A 255 0.15 -14.51 0.67
C PHE A 255 -0.63 -15.66 0.04
N ALA A 256 -0.71 -15.68 -1.29
CA ALA A 256 -1.45 -16.71 -2.00
C ALA A 256 -0.91 -18.14 -1.74
N PRO A 257 0.40 -18.44 -1.92
CA PRO A 257 0.92 -19.77 -1.62
C PRO A 257 0.80 -20.13 -0.12
N THR A 258 0.87 -19.17 0.80
CA THR A 258 0.68 -19.42 2.24
C THR A 258 -0.76 -19.81 2.56
N LEU A 259 -1.74 -19.08 2.04
CA LEU A 259 -3.15 -19.40 2.24
C LEU A 259 -3.54 -20.73 1.56
N ALA A 260 -3.00 -20.99 0.37
CA ALA A 260 -3.19 -22.26 -0.32
C ALA A 260 -2.62 -23.45 0.49
N GLU A 261 -1.43 -23.30 1.09
CA GLU A 261 -0.85 -24.35 1.94
C GLU A 261 -1.71 -24.62 3.18
N PHE A 262 -2.23 -23.58 3.84
CA PHE A 262 -3.20 -23.76 4.93
C PHE A 262 -4.46 -24.48 4.49
N ALA A 263 -4.89 -24.31 3.25
CA ALA A 263 -6.02 -25.00 2.64
C ALA A 263 -5.67 -26.41 2.14
N GLY A 264 -4.42 -26.85 2.28
CA GLY A 264 -3.95 -28.15 1.78
C GLY A 264 -3.74 -28.21 0.27
N VAL A 265 -3.61 -27.07 -0.39
CA VAL A 265 -3.40 -26.94 -1.84
C VAL A 265 -2.00 -26.45 -2.12
N LYS A 266 -1.29 -27.13 -3.01
CA LYS A 266 0.00 -26.66 -3.54
C LYS A 266 -0.24 -25.80 -4.78
N MET A 267 0.24 -24.56 -4.75
CA MET A 267 0.25 -23.71 -5.94
C MET A 267 1.52 -23.96 -6.77
N GLU A 268 1.36 -24.02 -8.08
CA GLU A 268 2.48 -24.12 -9.03
C GLU A 268 2.62 -22.80 -9.81
N ASN A 269 3.81 -22.54 -10.33
CA ASN A 269 4.12 -21.35 -11.14
C ASN A 269 3.86 -20.03 -10.41
N VAL A 270 4.20 -19.95 -9.13
CA VAL A 270 4.12 -18.74 -8.30
C VAL A 270 5.51 -18.22 -7.98
N GLN A 271 5.65 -16.90 -7.87
CA GLN A 271 6.90 -16.24 -7.49
C GLN A 271 7.10 -16.18 -5.97
N GLY A 272 6.00 -16.23 -5.21
CA GLY A 272 6.03 -16.18 -3.75
C GLY A 272 6.36 -17.51 -3.10
N HIS A 273 6.74 -17.47 -1.83
CA HIS A 273 7.01 -18.63 -0.98
C HIS A 273 6.03 -18.67 0.18
N SER A 274 5.53 -19.86 0.50
CA SER A 274 4.73 -20.00 1.72
C SER A 274 5.57 -19.74 2.95
N PHE A 275 5.04 -18.94 3.87
CA PHE A 275 5.64 -18.63 5.18
C PHE A 275 4.88 -19.27 6.35
N THR A 276 4.17 -20.36 6.12
CA THR A 276 3.49 -21.12 7.19
C THR A 276 4.47 -21.55 8.28
N GLY A 277 5.67 -22.01 7.90
CA GLY A 277 6.72 -22.39 8.83
C GLY A 277 7.17 -21.23 9.72
N ASN A 278 7.36 -20.04 9.13
CA ASN A 278 7.72 -18.82 9.88
C ASN A 278 6.64 -18.48 10.92
N LEU A 279 5.36 -18.55 10.52
CA LEU A 279 4.22 -18.29 11.42
C LEU A 279 4.15 -19.28 12.58
N GLU A 280 4.53 -20.53 12.36
CA GLU A 280 4.61 -21.58 13.40
C GLU A 280 5.90 -21.47 14.25
N GLY A 281 6.81 -20.54 13.94
CA GLY A 281 8.09 -20.36 14.63
C GLY A 281 9.20 -21.29 14.14
N LYS A 282 9.11 -21.75 12.90
CA LYS A 282 10.05 -22.67 12.23
C LYS A 282 10.52 -22.03 10.92
N THR A 283 11.15 -20.87 11.00
CA THR A 283 11.69 -20.21 9.80
C THR A 283 12.71 -21.12 9.09
N PRO A 284 12.53 -21.41 7.79
CA PRO A 284 13.51 -22.14 7.00
C PRO A 284 14.90 -21.47 7.03
N ALA A 285 15.98 -22.28 7.11
CA ALA A 285 17.34 -21.75 7.15
C ALA A 285 17.75 -20.98 5.88
N ASP A 286 17.12 -21.31 4.76
CA ASP A 286 17.28 -20.70 3.45
C ASP A 286 16.23 -19.63 3.16
N TRP A 287 15.48 -19.17 4.17
CA TRP A 287 14.54 -18.06 4.00
C TRP A 287 15.24 -16.83 3.45
N ARG A 288 14.56 -16.10 2.56
CA ARG A 288 15.13 -14.93 1.89
C ARG A 288 15.67 -13.89 2.87
N LYS A 289 16.83 -13.32 2.51
CA LYS A 289 17.47 -12.22 3.25
C LYS A 289 17.39 -10.90 2.53
N GLU A 290 16.90 -10.91 1.30
CA GLU A 290 16.80 -9.76 0.42
C GLU A 290 15.50 -9.81 -0.36
N ILE A 291 15.00 -8.64 -0.73
CA ILE A 291 13.80 -8.48 -1.55
C ILE A 291 14.07 -7.57 -2.73
N TYR A 292 13.39 -7.84 -3.83
CA TYR A 292 13.35 -7.01 -5.02
C TYR A 292 12.08 -6.16 -5.03
N TYR A 293 12.21 -4.89 -5.46
CA TYR A 293 11.10 -3.97 -5.66
C TYR A 293 11.26 -3.26 -7.00
N ARG A 294 10.14 -2.97 -7.67
CA ARG A 294 10.11 -2.13 -8.86
C ARG A 294 8.88 -1.23 -8.89
N TYR A 295 9.09 0.04 -9.21
CA TYR A 295 8.07 1.00 -9.56
C TYR A 295 8.20 1.38 -11.04
N TRP A 296 7.19 1.03 -11.83
CA TRP A 296 7.24 1.11 -13.27
C TRP A 296 6.86 2.46 -13.85
N THR A 297 5.88 3.15 -13.21
CA THR A 297 5.34 4.40 -13.73
C THR A 297 6.37 5.52 -13.59
N ASN A 298 6.66 6.20 -14.71
CA ASN A 298 7.65 7.28 -14.73
C ASN A 298 6.97 8.65 -14.81
N HIS A 299 7.26 9.50 -13.83
CA HIS A 299 6.81 10.91 -13.78
C HIS A 299 7.93 11.79 -13.23
N ALA A 300 7.95 13.06 -13.64
CA ALA A 300 8.88 14.05 -13.09
C ALA A 300 8.80 14.18 -11.56
N ILE A 301 7.65 13.83 -11.00
CA ILE A 301 7.39 13.82 -9.55
C ILE A 301 7.69 12.49 -8.88
N ARG A 302 7.86 11.43 -9.65
CA ARG A 302 8.10 10.05 -9.18
C ARG A 302 8.83 9.26 -10.26
N PRO A 303 10.16 9.32 -10.29
CA PRO A 303 10.93 8.60 -11.30
C PRO A 303 10.76 7.08 -11.16
N ALA A 304 10.65 6.40 -12.29
CA ALA A 304 10.65 4.95 -12.32
C ALA A 304 11.96 4.41 -11.75
N HIS A 305 11.87 3.40 -10.89
CA HIS A 305 13.01 2.87 -10.17
C HIS A 305 12.85 1.38 -9.85
N PHE A 306 13.96 0.74 -9.56
CA PHE A 306 13.98 -0.58 -8.94
C PHE A 306 15.01 -0.62 -7.81
N ALA A 307 14.85 -1.58 -6.91
CA ALA A 307 15.61 -1.59 -5.68
C ALA A 307 15.82 -3.01 -5.13
N ILE A 308 16.83 -3.12 -4.27
CA ILE A 308 17.05 -4.24 -3.37
C ILE A 308 17.03 -3.74 -1.93
N ARG A 309 16.42 -4.51 -1.05
CA ARG A 309 16.39 -4.27 0.39
C ARG A 309 16.76 -5.56 1.11
N SER A 310 17.82 -5.52 1.91
CA SER A 310 18.19 -6.55 2.88
C SER A 310 17.63 -6.21 4.26
N GLU A 311 17.94 -7.00 5.30
CA GLU A 311 17.52 -6.66 6.67
C GLU A 311 18.05 -5.30 7.15
N ARG A 312 19.23 -4.90 6.68
CA ARG A 312 19.89 -3.67 7.12
C ARG A 312 20.00 -2.60 6.05
N TYR A 313 20.24 -2.97 4.81
CA TYR A 313 20.58 -2.03 3.76
C TYR A 313 19.52 -1.95 2.68
N LYS A 314 19.39 -0.77 2.08
CA LYS A 314 18.54 -0.52 0.93
C LYS A 314 19.33 0.19 -0.15
N LEU A 315 19.21 -0.26 -1.40
CA LEU A 315 19.82 0.35 -2.58
C LEU A 315 18.76 0.55 -3.65
N ILE A 316 18.58 1.77 -4.12
CA ILE A 316 17.56 2.17 -5.10
C ILE A 316 18.23 2.73 -6.34
N PHE A 317 17.84 2.26 -7.51
CA PHE A 317 18.27 2.79 -8.80
C PHE A 317 17.10 3.49 -9.51
N TYR A 318 17.19 4.78 -9.66
CA TYR A 318 16.25 5.59 -10.42
C TYR A 318 16.68 5.64 -11.88
N TYR A 319 15.96 4.89 -12.73
CA TYR A 319 16.25 4.82 -14.17
C TYR A 319 15.42 5.79 -15.01
N ALA A 320 14.25 6.21 -14.52
CA ALA A 320 13.37 7.22 -15.09
C ALA A 320 13.06 7.04 -16.59
N LYS A 321 12.65 5.83 -16.99
CA LYS A 321 12.20 5.50 -18.35
C LYS A 321 10.77 4.99 -18.36
N ASN A 322 10.05 5.25 -19.44
CA ASN A 322 8.63 4.92 -19.57
C ASN A 322 8.36 3.43 -19.84
N LEU A 323 9.21 2.73 -20.53
CA LEU A 323 9.21 1.29 -20.76
C LEU A 323 7.80 0.68 -21.03
N ASP A 324 7.08 1.19 -22.04
CA ASP A 324 5.74 0.75 -22.46
C ASP A 324 4.61 0.97 -21.41
N MET A 325 4.88 1.66 -20.32
CA MET A 325 3.84 1.96 -19.33
C MET A 325 2.95 3.11 -19.80
N THR A 326 1.65 2.96 -19.56
CA THR A 326 0.68 4.04 -19.68
C THR A 326 0.77 5.03 -18.51
N ASP A 327 0.21 6.22 -18.67
CA ASP A 327 0.20 7.26 -17.62
C ASP A 327 1.61 7.65 -17.14
N THR A 328 2.53 7.80 -18.09
CA THR A 328 3.92 8.15 -17.84
C THR A 328 4.30 9.45 -18.54
N GLU A 329 5.36 10.09 -18.06
CA GLU A 329 5.92 11.31 -18.63
C GLU A 329 7.38 11.08 -19.03
N ASN A 330 7.80 11.65 -20.17
CA ASN A 330 9.21 11.81 -20.48
C ASN A 330 9.71 13.13 -19.90
N PHE A 331 10.81 13.08 -19.16
CA PHE A 331 11.46 14.24 -18.60
C PHE A 331 12.98 14.02 -18.53
N ASP A 332 13.73 15.11 -18.53
CA ASP A 332 15.18 15.04 -18.38
C ASP A 332 15.54 14.60 -16.97
N PHE A 333 16.18 13.45 -16.88
CA PHE A 333 16.62 12.87 -15.63
C PHE A 333 17.93 12.10 -15.83
N THR A 334 18.91 12.42 -15.03
CA THR A 334 20.14 11.63 -14.98
C THR A 334 19.94 10.46 -14.02
N PRO A 335 20.06 9.20 -14.48
CA PRO A 335 19.95 8.04 -13.61
C PRO A 335 20.82 8.16 -12.37
N ALA A 336 20.28 7.81 -11.23
CA ALA A 336 20.89 8.06 -9.94
C ALA A 336 20.64 6.92 -8.94
N TRP A 337 21.44 6.89 -7.89
CA TRP A 337 21.38 5.91 -6.84
C TRP A 337 21.12 6.54 -5.47
N ASP A 338 20.30 5.88 -4.67
CA ASP A 338 20.21 6.11 -3.24
C ASP A 338 20.60 4.84 -2.49
N PHE A 339 21.32 5.02 -1.38
CA PHE A 339 21.70 3.92 -0.48
C PHE A 339 21.49 4.34 0.97
N TYR A 340 20.87 3.45 1.74
CA TYR A 340 20.54 3.68 3.15
C TYR A 340 20.99 2.53 4.03
N ASP A 341 21.48 2.86 5.24
CA ASP A 341 21.73 1.94 6.34
C ASP A 341 20.59 2.04 7.34
N LEU A 342 19.60 1.15 7.24
CA LEU A 342 18.35 1.19 8.01
C LEU A 342 18.54 0.92 9.53
N GLU A 343 19.70 0.45 9.94
CA GLU A 343 20.04 0.31 11.36
C GLU A 343 20.51 1.64 11.95
N GLU A 344 21.30 2.41 11.20
CA GLU A 344 21.83 3.71 11.62
C GLU A 344 20.86 4.86 11.29
N ASP A 345 20.12 4.74 10.19
CA ASP A 345 19.16 5.73 9.69
C ASP A 345 17.83 5.04 9.29
N PRO A 346 17.01 4.62 10.26
CA PRO A 346 15.76 3.92 10.00
C PRO A 346 14.70 4.76 9.26
N HIS A 347 14.89 6.06 9.20
CA HIS A 347 14.02 7.01 8.51
C HIS A 347 14.55 7.46 7.15
N GLU A 348 15.63 6.87 6.66
CA GLU A 348 16.18 7.11 5.31
C GLU A 348 16.42 8.61 5.00
N ASN A 349 16.93 9.35 5.98
CA ASN A 349 17.15 10.80 5.87
C ASN A 349 18.39 11.13 5.04
N HIS A 350 19.41 10.24 5.08
CA HIS A 350 20.73 10.51 4.51
C HIS A 350 21.09 9.48 3.42
N ASN A 351 21.21 9.96 2.19
CA ASN A 351 21.71 9.12 1.10
C ASN A 351 23.23 8.92 1.23
N LEU A 352 23.63 7.70 1.58
CA LEU A 352 25.02 7.30 1.81
C LEU A 352 25.70 6.70 0.57
N TYR A 353 25.10 6.80 -0.63
CA TYR A 353 25.62 6.17 -1.83
C TYR A 353 27.06 6.59 -2.17
N ASN A 354 27.42 7.83 -1.91
CA ASN A 354 28.76 8.37 -2.19
C ASN A 354 29.74 8.26 -1.00
N ASP A 355 29.34 7.67 0.13
CA ASP A 355 30.24 7.48 1.26
C ASP A 355 31.18 6.28 0.98
N PRO A 356 32.51 6.49 0.95
CA PRO A 356 33.48 5.45 0.68
C PRO A 356 33.41 4.26 1.66
N LYS A 357 32.95 4.47 2.87
CA LYS A 357 32.75 3.42 3.88
C LYS A 357 31.84 2.30 3.38
N TYR A 358 30.82 2.64 2.61
CA TYR A 358 29.82 1.69 2.12
C TYR A 358 30.08 1.16 0.71
N ALA A 359 31.12 1.64 0.02
CA ALA A 359 31.41 1.24 -1.35
C ALA A 359 31.54 -0.29 -1.57
N PRO A 360 32.12 -1.09 -0.66
CA PRO A 360 32.14 -2.55 -0.81
C PRO A 360 30.74 -3.17 -0.71
N ILE A 361 29.91 -2.69 0.20
CA ILE A 361 28.51 -3.15 0.41
C ILE A 361 27.68 -2.81 -0.82
N ILE A 362 27.74 -1.57 -1.30
CA ILE A 362 27.01 -1.11 -2.47
C ILE A 362 27.39 -1.96 -3.71
N ARG A 363 28.66 -2.25 -3.93
CA ARG A 363 29.09 -3.13 -5.02
C ARG A 363 28.52 -4.54 -4.93
N GLN A 364 28.42 -5.08 -3.72
CA GLN A 364 27.81 -6.40 -3.53
C GLN A 364 26.30 -6.32 -3.80
N MET A 365 25.59 -5.36 -3.21
CA MET A 365 24.14 -5.19 -3.42
C MET A 365 23.77 -4.93 -4.86
N LYS A 366 24.61 -4.24 -5.65
CA LYS A 366 24.39 -4.11 -7.09
C LYS A 366 24.41 -5.47 -7.80
N LYS A 367 25.33 -6.38 -7.43
CA LYS A 367 25.37 -7.74 -7.99
C LYS A 367 24.14 -8.54 -7.58
N ASP A 368 23.77 -8.47 -6.30
CA ASP A 368 22.65 -9.21 -5.75
C ASP A 368 21.34 -8.71 -6.38
N LEU A 369 21.19 -7.40 -6.60
CA LEU A 369 20.05 -6.82 -7.30
C LEU A 369 19.92 -7.36 -8.74
N LEU A 370 21.02 -7.47 -9.49
CA LEU A 370 21.00 -8.07 -10.82
C LEU A 370 20.64 -9.56 -10.79
N ASN A 371 21.07 -10.29 -9.76
CA ASN A 371 20.73 -11.70 -9.59
C ASN A 371 19.23 -11.86 -9.27
N LEU A 372 18.70 -11.07 -8.33
CA LEU A 372 17.26 -11.07 -8.01
C LEU A 372 16.40 -10.72 -9.22
N ARG A 373 16.82 -9.73 -10.03
CA ARG A 373 16.12 -9.38 -11.27
C ARG A 373 16.07 -10.55 -12.27
N LYS A 374 17.16 -11.31 -12.38
CA LYS A 374 17.20 -12.53 -13.22
C LYS A 374 16.30 -13.62 -12.66
N GLU A 375 16.35 -13.83 -11.35
CA GLU A 375 15.55 -14.83 -10.67
C GLU A 375 14.04 -14.60 -10.87
N VAL A 376 13.58 -13.35 -10.77
CA VAL A 376 12.17 -13.00 -10.99
C VAL A 376 11.81 -12.75 -12.47
N GLY A 377 12.75 -12.87 -13.39
CA GLY A 377 12.52 -12.68 -14.83
C GLY A 377 12.33 -11.23 -15.26
N ASP A 378 12.85 -10.25 -14.49
CA ASP A 378 12.71 -8.82 -14.76
C ASP A 378 14.05 -8.19 -15.21
N THR A 379 14.55 -8.62 -16.36
CA THR A 379 15.88 -8.24 -16.89
C THR A 379 15.87 -7.07 -17.86
N ASP A 380 14.71 -6.61 -18.31
CA ASP A 380 14.53 -5.53 -19.31
C ASP A 380 15.20 -5.81 -20.68
N GLU A 381 15.44 -7.06 -21.03
CA GLU A 381 16.11 -7.43 -22.30
C GLU A 381 15.38 -6.93 -23.55
N LYS A 382 14.06 -6.76 -23.44
CA LYS A 382 13.22 -6.23 -24.53
C LYS A 382 13.33 -4.71 -24.73
N TYR A 383 14.04 -3.99 -23.86
CA TYR A 383 14.20 -2.54 -23.89
C TYR A 383 15.67 -2.14 -24.15
N PRO A 384 16.08 -1.91 -25.41
CA PRO A 384 17.47 -1.54 -25.73
C PRO A 384 17.97 -0.30 -24.98
N GLU A 385 17.11 0.72 -24.84
CA GLU A 385 17.43 1.96 -24.12
C GLU A 385 17.74 1.70 -22.64
N MET A 386 17.13 0.66 -22.05
CA MET A 386 17.40 0.29 -20.67
C MET A 386 18.74 -0.44 -20.55
N GLN A 387 19.11 -1.26 -21.54
CA GLN A 387 20.40 -1.92 -21.57
C GLN A 387 21.55 -0.89 -21.68
N GLU A 388 21.44 0.09 -22.59
CA GLU A 388 22.40 1.19 -22.73
C GLU A 388 22.54 2.00 -21.43
N LEU A 389 21.42 2.26 -20.77
CA LEU A 389 21.39 3.00 -19.51
C LEU A 389 22.09 2.22 -18.39
N LEU A 390 21.84 0.91 -18.30
CA LEU A 390 22.49 0.04 -17.31
C LEU A 390 24.00 -0.05 -17.56
N GLU A 391 24.45 -0.17 -18.81
CA GLU A 391 25.88 -0.16 -19.15
C GLU A 391 26.56 1.13 -18.69
N LYS A 392 25.90 2.25 -18.81
CA LYS A 392 26.47 3.57 -18.51
C LYS A 392 26.43 3.94 -17.03
N TYR A 393 25.35 3.62 -16.31
CA TYR A 393 25.07 4.16 -14.97
C TYR A 393 25.01 3.12 -13.86
N TYR A 394 24.97 1.82 -14.19
CA TYR A 394 24.86 0.78 -13.18
C TYR A 394 26.20 0.40 -12.56
N LYS A 395 27.31 0.59 -13.26
CA LYS A 395 28.67 0.18 -12.84
C LYS A 395 29.16 0.89 -11.59
#